data_09e7439189e7297629e1c95571afeef8
#
_entry.id   09e7439189e7297629e1c95571afeef8
#
_cell.length_a   1.000
_cell.length_b   1.000
_cell.length_c   1.000
_cell.angle_alpha   90.00
_cell.angle_beta   90.00
_cell.angle_gamma   90.00
#
_symmetry.space_group_name_H-M   'P 1'
#
loop_
_entity.id
_entity.type
_entity.pdbx_description
1 polymer ?
#
loop_
_entity_poly.entity_id
_entity_poly.type
_entity_poly.pdbx_seq_one_letter_code
_entity_poly.pdbx_strand_id
1 'polypeptide(L)'
;MSCIMVATDGSAGAGRAVEVAAELARTLACDLLIVTVADRLLGEEVRQMPHTGVSGGDVLEALTAQTLKTAETRARELGVQRVEIKTGWGHVTQSLLALAASSQARMIVIGRRGRGQLDGLPLGSISHKLVSLAPCPVVVVP
;
A
#
# COMPACT_ATOMS: atom_id res chain seq x y z
N MET A 1 -19.27 -4.50 -6.48
CA MET A 1 -18.85 -3.16 -6.92
C MET A 1 -17.36 -3.17 -7.24
N SER A 2 -16.96 -2.39 -8.23
CA SER A 2 -15.55 -2.30 -8.61
C SER A 2 -14.76 -1.55 -7.56
N CYS A 3 -13.54 -2.00 -7.29
CA CYS A 3 -12.62 -1.26 -6.43
C CYS A 3 -11.27 -1.05 -7.12
N ILE A 4 -10.62 0.02 -6.72
CA ILE A 4 -9.24 0.29 -7.06
C ILE A 4 -8.41 -0.01 -5.82
N MET A 5 -7.36 -0.81 -5.96
CA MET A 5 -6.47 -1.14 -4.85
C MET A 5 -5.21 -0.28 -4.93
N VAL A 6 -4.81 0.29 -3.81
CA VAL A 6 -3.52 1.00 -3.71
C VAL A 6 -2.72 0.42 -2.56
N ALA A 7 -1.44 0.17 -2.80
CA ALA A 7 -0.52 -0.28 -1.77
C ALA A 7 0.28 0.90 -1.24
N THR A 8 0.43 0.96 0.07
CA THR A 8 1.22 2.00 0.73
C THR A 8 2.14 1.41 1.79
N ASP A 9 3.33 1.94 1.88
CA ASP A 9 4.31 1.62 2.93
C ASP A 9 4.59 2.86 3.82
N GLY A 10 3.82 3.92 3.62
CA GLY A 10 4.01 5.17 4.34
C GLY A 10 5.08 6.10 3.76
N SER A 11 5.75 5.70 2.69
CA SER A 11 6.74 6.55 2.03
C SER A 11 6.08 7.70 1.28
N ALA A 12 6.86 8.70 0.89
CA ALA A 12 6.37 9.83 0.10
C ALA A 12 5.83 9.38 -1.26
N GLY A 13 6.51 8.44 -1.90
CA GLY A 13 6.06 7.88 -3.18
C GLY A 13 4.75 7.14 -3.06
N ALA A 14 4.57 6.38 -1.98
CA ALA A 14 3.30 5.70 -1.69
C ALA A 14 2.18 6.70 -1.41
N GLY A 15 2.50 7.82 -0.75
CA GLY A 15 1.53 8.90 -0.54
C GLY A 15 1.02 9.48 -1.85
N ARG A 16 1.90 9.70 -2.81
CA ARG A 16 1.51 10.13 -4.15
C ARG A 16 0.64 9.10 -4.85
N ALA A 17 0.95 7.81 -4.68
CA ALA A 17 0.14 6.73 -5.22
C ALA A 17 -1.28 6.73 -4.64
N VAL A 18 -1.40 6.96 -3.33
CA VAL A 18 -2.71 7.10 -2.68
C VAL A 18 -3.51 8.25 -3.28
N GLU A 19 -2.87 9.39 -3.52
CA GLU A 19 -3.55 10.55 -4.13
C GLU A 19 -4.04 10.23 -5.55
N VAL A 20 -3.22 9.58 -6.37
CA VAL A 20 -3.61 9.18 -7.73
C VAL A 20 -4.76 8.16 -7.67
N ALA A 21 -4.66 7.17 -6.80
CA ALA A 21 -5.70 6.16 -6.64
C ALA A 21 -7.04 6.78 -6.19
N ALA A 22 -6.98 7.73 -5.27
CA ALA A 22 -8.17 8.44 -4.80
C ALA A 22 -8.84 9.22 -5.94
N GLU A 23 -8.05 9.91 -6.75
CA GLU A 23 -8.56 10.63 -7.92
C GLU A 23 -9.20 9.68 -8.93
N LEU A 24 -8.56 8.56 -9.22
CA LEU A 24 -9.10 7.54 -10.12
C LEU A 24 -10.40 6.93 -9.58
N ALA A 25 -10.42 6.59 -8.29
CA ALA A 25 -11.61 6.02 -7.66
C ALA A 25 -12.80 6.99 -7.72
N ARG A 26 -12.55 8.25 -7.43
CA ARG A 26 -13.59 9.28 -7.50
C ARG A 26 -14.09 9.46 -8.93
N THR A 27 -13.19 9.58 -9.89
CA THR A 27 -13.53 9.81 -11.29
C THR A 27 -14.28 8.63 -11.90
N LEU A 28 -13.89 7.41 -11.56
CA LEU A 28 -14.47 6.18 -12.09
C LEU A 28 -15.64 5.66 -11.23
N ALA A 29 -16.00 6.37 -10.17
CA ALA A 29 -17.04 5.96 -9.22
C ALA A 29 -16.82 4.55 -8.66
N CYS A 30 -15.56 4.27 -8.28
CA CYS A 30 -15.13 3.01 -7.67
C CYS A 30 -14.89 3.18 -6.18
N ASP A 31 -14.97 2.08 -5.44
CA ASP A 31 -14.48 2.04 -4.07
C ASP A 31 -12.94 2.05 -4.09
N LEU A 32 -12.34 2.51 -3.01
CA LEU A 32 -10.89 2.49 -2.84
C LEU A 32 -10.51 1.52 -1.73
N LEU A 33 -9.65 0.56 -2.05
CA LEU A 33 -9.08 -0.37 -1.10
C LEU A 33 -7.61 0.02 -0.86
N ILE A 34 -7.30 0.44 0.35
CA ILE A 34 -5.94 0.81 0.75
C ILE A 34 -5.32 -0.36 1.51
N VAL A 35 -4.17 -0.80 1.07
CA VAL A 35 -3.50 -1.96 1.63
C VAL A 35 -2.09 -1.60 2.06
N THR A 36 -1.68 -2.05 3.22
CA THR A 36 -0.28 -2.11 3.62
C THR A 36 0.09 -3.54 3.97
N VAL A 37 1.31 -3.93 3.69
CA VAL A 37 1.80 -5.28 4.02
C VAL A 37 2.90 -5.14 5.05
N ALA A 38 2.68 -5.75 6.21
CA ALA A 38 3.69 -5.85 7.25
C ALA A 38 4.66 -6.95 6.85
N ASP A 39 5.85 -6.58 6.44
CA ASP A 39 6.85 -7.53 6.03
C ASP A 39 7.89 -7.79 7.12
N ARG A 40 8.72 -8.79 6.87
CA ARG A 40 9.73 -9.25 7.83
C ARG A 40 10.80 -8.20 8.09
N LEU A 41 11.21 -7.45 7.04
CA LEU A 41 12.25 -6.44 7.17
C LEU A 41 11.81 -5.30 8.05
N LEU A 42 10.59 -4.82 7.88
CA LEU A 42 10.03 -3.77 8.73
C LEU A 42 9.93 -4.26 10.18
N GLY A 43 9.54 -5.53 10.39
CA GLY A 43 9.49 -6.13 11.71
C GLY A 43 10.87 -6.15 12.39
N GLU A 44 11.94 -6.44 11.66
CA GLU A 44 13.31 -6.42 12.17
C GLU A 44 13.77 -5.00 12.52
N GLU A 45 13.47 -4.02 11.69
CA GLU A 45 13.76 -2.62 11.98
C GLU A 45 13.07 -2.16 13.27
N VAL A 46 11.81 -2.52 13.44
CA VAL A 46 11.05 -2.19 14.65
C VAL A 46 11.63 -2.85 15.89
N ARG A 47 12.09 -4.10 15.79
CA ARG A 47 12.72 -4.81 16.91
C ARG A 47 14.02 -4.16 17.37
N GLN A 48 14.72 -3.49 16.48
CA GLN A 48 15.98 -2.80 16.81
C GLN A 48 15.74 -1.41 17.41
N MET A 49 14.52 -0.90 17.36
CA MET A 49 14.19 0.38 17.97
C MET A 49 14.16 0.28 19.50
N PRO A 50 14.73 1.26 20.20
CA PRO A 50 14.57 1.30 21.65
C PRO A 50 13.10 1.56 21.99
N HIS A 51 12.52 0.66 22.77
CA HIS A 51 11.15 0.81 23.23
C HIS A 51 11.04 0.30 24.65
N THR A 52 10.23 0.98 25.42
CA THR A 52 10.06 0.70 26.86
C THR A 52 8.76 -0.07 27.09
N GLY A 53 8.87 -1.36 27.33
CA GLY A 53 7.74 -2.18 27.79
C GLY A 53 6.70 -2.57 26.74
N VAL A 54 6.93 -2.25 25.47
CA VAL A 54 6.02 -2.60 24.36
C VAL A 54 6.70 -3.64 23.49
N SER A 55 6.00 -4.71 23.10
CA SER A 55 6.55 -5.74 22.25
C SER A 55 6.81 -5.21 20.84
N GLY A 56 7.77 -5.80 20.11
CA GLY A 56 8.04 -5.44 18.71
C GLY A 56 6.84 -5.65 17.79
N GLY A 57 6.01 -6.68 18.10
CA GLY A 57 4.78 -6.93 17.37
C GLY A 57 3.75 -5.81 17.56
N ASP A 58 3.60 -5.31 18.76
CA ASP A 58 2.67 -4.21 19.05
C ASP A 58 3.10 -2.92 18.36
N VAL A 59 4.40 -2.63 18.32
CA VAL A 59 4.94 -1.46 17.63
C VAL A 59 4.69 -1.57 16.12
N LEU A 60 4.94 -2.72 15.53
CA LEU A 60 4.69 -2.96 14.11
C LEU A 60 3.21 -2.79 13.76
N GLU A 61 2.33 -3.35 14.58
CA GLU A 61 0.89 -3.23 14.41
C GLU A 61 0.44 -1.76 14.50
N ALA A 62 0.97 -1.00 15.46
CA ALA A 62 0.67 0.41 15.62
C ALA A 62 1.14 1.24 14.43
N LEU A 63 2.35 0.98 13.91
CA LEU A 63 2.87 1.66 12.72
C LEU A 63 2.04 1.34 11.47
N THR A 64 1.64 0.08 11.33
CA THR A 64 0.80 -0.37 10.23
C THR A 64 -0.56 0.32 10.26
N ALA A 65 -1.19 0.37 11.43
CA ALA A 65 -2.47 1.05 11.62
C ALA A 65 -2.36 2.55 11.33
N GLN A 66 -1.28 3.19 11.76
CA GLN A 66 -1.05 4.61 11.50
C GLN A 66 -0.86 4.89 10.01
N THR A 67 -0.12 4.05 9.30
CA THR A 67 0.08 4.16 7.85
C THR A 67 -1.26 4.10 7.12
N LEU A 68 -2.10 3.12 7.47
CA LEU A 68 -3.43 2.98 6.87
C LEU A 68 -4.33 4.16 7.21
N LYS A 69 -4.33 4.61 8.45
CA LYS A 69 -5.17 5.72 8.89
C LYS A 69 -4.82 7.02 8.19
N THR A 70 -3.54 7.30 8.03
CA THR A 70 -3.06 8.48 7.31
C THR A 70 -3.52 8.45 5.86
N ALA A 71 -3.38 7.31 5.19
CA ALA A 71 -3.80 7.14 3.81
C ALA A 71 -5.32 7.25 3.67
N GLU A 72 -6.08 6.63 4.58
CA GLU A 72 -7.54 6.70 4.58
C GLU A 72 -8.03 8.15 4.72
N THR A 73 -7.46 8.87 5.68
CA THR A 73 -7.81 10.29 5.89
C THR A 73 -7.57 11.10 4.63
N ARG A 74 -6.42 10.90 4.00
CA ARG A 74 -6.09 11.62 2.77
C ARG A 74 -7.05 11.31 1.63
N ALA A 75 -7.40 10.04 1.47
CA ALA A 75 -8.33 9.62 0.42
C ALA A 75 -9.71 10.25 0.62
N ARG A 76 -10.19 10.30 1.87
CA ARG A 76 -11.47 10.92 2.18
C ARG A 76 -11.46 12.42 1.95
N GLU A 77 -10.36 13.09 2.29
CA GLU A 77 -10.18 14.53 1.99
C GLU A 77 -10.26 14.79 0.49
N LEU A 78 -9.79 13.85 -0.33
CA LEU A 78 -9.84 13.96 -1.79
C LEU A 78 -11.19 13.57 -2.39
N GLY A 79 -12.18 13.23 -1.56
CA GLY A 79 -13.55 13.04 -2.00
C GLY A 79 -13.96 11.61 -2.29
N VAL A 80 -13.15 10.62 -1.91
CA VAL A 80 -13.55 9.22 -2.04
C VAL A 80 -14.58 8.89 -0.96
N GLN A 81 -15.73 8.37 -1.36
CA GLN A 81 -16.83 8.10 -0.44
C GLN A 81 -16.66 6.78 0.29
N ARG A 82 -16.22 5.74 -0.41
CA ARG A 82 -16.04 4.41 0.18
C ARG A 82 -14.57 4.03 0.16
N VAL A 83 -13.98 4.02 1.34
CA VAL A 83 -12.59 3.65 1.56
C VAL A 83 -12.56 2.46 2.50
N GLU A 84 -11.94 1.38 2.07
CA GLU A 84 -11.68 0.19 2.87
C GLU A 84 -10.19 0.08 3.08
N ILE A 85 -9.77 -0.35 4.27
CA ILE A 85 -8.37 -0.55 4.60
C ILE A 85 -8.13 -2.00 4.98
N LYS A 86 -7.01 -2.57 4.53
CA LYS A 86 -6.61 -3.94 4.88
C LYS A 86 -5.13 -4.02 5.13
N THR A 87 -4.75 -4.88 6.06
CA THR A 87 -3.36 -5.23 6.32
C THR A 87 -3.08 -6.60 5.76
N GLY A 88 -2.02 -6.72 4.97
CA GLY A 88 -1.48 -8.01 4.55
C GLY A 88 -0.28 -8.37 5.42
N TRP A 89 0.02 -9.66 5.51
CA TRP A 89 1.13 -10.17 6.31
C TRP A 89 2.00 -11.09 5.45
N GLY A 90 3.30 -11.07 5.69
CA GLY A 90 4.25 -11.95 5.05
C GLY A 90 4.92 -11.33 3.82
N HIS A 91 4.98 -12.08 2.75
CA HIS A 91 5.67 -11.67 1.53
C HIS A 91 4.86 -10.61 0.77
N VAL A 92 5.47 -9.44 0.53
CA VAL A 92 4.75 -8.27 0.03
C VAL A 92 4.08 -8.52 -1.32
N THR A 93 4.82 -8.96 -2.32
CA THR A 93 4.28 -9.17 -3.66
C THR A 93 3.17 -10.20 -3.67
N GLN A 94 3.38 -11.35 -3.03
CA GLN A 94 2.37 -12.41 -2.99
C GLN A 94 1.11 -11.96 -2.27
N SER A 95 1.27 -11.22 -1.16
CA SER A 95 0.14 -10.69 -0.40
C SER A 95 -0.67 -9.70 -1.23
N LEU A 96 -0.01 -8.80 -1.94
CA LEU A 96 -0.68 -7.83 -2.80
C LEU A 96 -1.43 -8.49 -3.95
N LEU A 97 -0.82 -9.49 -4.59
CA LEU A 97 -1.47 -10.23 -5.66
C LEU A 97 -2.70 -10.99 -5.16
N ALA A 98 -2.60 -11.62 -3.99
CA ALA A 98 -3.72 -12.33 -3.39
C ALA A 98 -4.87 -11.37 -3.02
N LEU A 99 -4.55 -10.23 -2.46
CA LEU A 99 -5.55 -9.21 -2.12
C LEU A 99 -6.23 -8.63 -3.36
N ALA A 100 -5.48 -8.39 -4.42
CA ALA A 100 -6.03 -7.92 -5.68
C ALA A 100 -7.02 -8.92 -6.27
N ALA A 101 -6.66 -10.22 -6.23
CA ALA A 101 -7.53 -11.28 -6.73
C ALA A 101 -8.78 -11.42 -5.88
N SER A 102 -8.65 -11.50 -4.55
CA SER A 102 -9.78 -11.70 -3.65
C SER A 102 -10.75 -10.52 -3.62
N SER A 103 -10.25 -9.31 -3.79
CA SER A 103 -11.09 -8.10 -3.85
C SER A 103 -11.63 -7.81 -5.24
N GLN A 104 -11.22 -8.60 -6.23
CA GLN A 104 -11.55 -8.36 -7.65
C GLN A 104 -11.19 -6.94 -8.07
N ALA A 105 -9.99 -6.51 -7.70
CA ALA A 105 -9.55 -5.16 -7.99
C ALA A 105 -9.53 -4.88 -9.50
N ARG A 106 -10.09 -3.77 -9.88
CA ARG A 106 -10.11 -3.30 -11.27
C ARG A 106 -8.74 -2.89 -11.75
N MET A 107 -7.93 -2.35 -10.83
CA MET A 107 -6.54 -1.99 -11.06
C MET A 107 -5.81 -1.91 -9.73
N ILE A 108 -4.48 -1.98 -9.82
CA ILE A 108 -3.58 -1.78 -8.69
C ILE A 108 -2.81 -0.49 -8.94
N VAL A 109 -2.77 0.39 -7.96
CA VAL A 109 -1.95 1.61 -8.00
C VAL A 109 -0.81 1.45 -7.01
N ILE A 110 0.40 1.74 -7.44
CA ILE A 110 1.58 1.60 -6.60
C ILE A 110 2.61 2.68 -6.93
N GLY A 111 3.38 3.11 -5.94
CA GLY A 111 4.51 4.00 -6.17
C GLY A 111 5.60 3.29 -6.96
N ARG A 112 6.32 4.05 -7.77
CA ARG A 112 7.42 3.50 -8.57
C ARG A 112 8.48 2.85 -7.71
N ARG A 113 8.77 3.43 -6.54
CA ARG A 113 9.73 2.92 -5.56
C ARG A 113 9.17 3.12 -4.15
N GLY A 114 9.49 2.19 -3.25
CA GLY A 114 9.12 2.30 -1.85
C GLY A 114 10.32 2.58 -0.97
N ARG A 115 10.22 2.20 0.29
CA ARG A 115 11.29 2.33 1.27
C ARG A 115 12.51 1.51 0.88
N GLY A 116 13.69 2.03 1.15
CA GLY A 116 14.95 1.31 0.96
C GLY A 116 15.35 1.10 -0.48
N GLN A 117 14.66 1.68 -1.43
CA GLN A 117 15.02 1.56 -2.84
C GLN A 117 16.14 2.52 -3.20
N LEU A 118 17.07 2.05 -4.02
CA LEU A 118 18.21 2.86 -4.46
C LEU A 118 17.75 3.88 -5.52
N ASP A 119 18.32 5.07 -5.43
CA ASP A 119 18.11 6.10 -6.43
C ASP A 119 18.63 5.66 -7.79
N GLY A 120 17.97 6.07 -8.85
CA GLY A 120 18.38 5.79 -10.22
C GLY A 120 17.79 4.52 -10.81
N LEU A 121 17.10 3.69 -10.04
CA LEU A 121 16.39 2.53 -10.58
C LEU A 121 15.09 2.98 -11.24
N PRO A 122 14.76 2.47 -12.45
CA PRO A 122 13.52 2.86 -13.13
C PRO A 122 12.27 2.39 -12.38
N LEU A 123 12.29 1.16 -11.83
CA LEU A 123 11.20 0.63 -11.01
C LEU A 123 11.78 -0.05 -9.78
N GLY A 124 11.03 -0.03 -8.66
CA GLY A 124 11.33 -0.82 -7.50
C GLY A 124 11.05 -2.30 -7.75
N SER A 125 11.58 -3.18 -6.91
CA SER A 125 11.42 -4.63 -7.07
C SER A 125 9.95 -5.05 -7.00
N ILE A 126 9.17 -4.46 -6.10
CA ILE A 126 7.77 -4.80 -5.91
C ILE A 126 6.94 -4.31 -7.08
N SER A 127 7.12 -3.06 -7.52
CA SER A 127 6.38 -2.53 -8.64
C SER A 127 6.69 -3.29 -9.93
N HIS A 128 7.95 -3.68 -10.16
CA HIS A 128 8.35 -4.50 -11.30
C HIS A 128 7.62 -5.86 -11.30
N LYS A 129 7.60 -6.54 -10.17
CA LYS A 129 6.92 -7.83 -10.04
C LYS A 129 5.41 -7.72 -10.22
N LEU A 130 4.80 -6.67 -9.67
CA LEU A 130 3.36 -6.45 -9.83
C LEU A 130 2.99 -6.21 -11.29
N VAL A 131 3.74 -5.39 -12.00
CA VAL A 131 3.51 -5.15 -13.43
C VAL A 131 3.57 -6.46 -14.22
N SER A 132 4.50 -7.35 -13.86
CA SER A 132 4.67 -8.63 -14.56
C SER A 132 3.61 -9.67 -14.23
N LEU A 133 3.07 -9.67 -13.01
CA LEU A 133 2.28 -10.80 -12.48
C LEU A 133 0.83 -10.45 -12.14
N ALA A 134 0.45 -9.19 -12.10
CA ALA A 134 -0.88 -8.78 -11.66
C ALA A 134 -1.97 -9.28 -12.60
N PRO A 135 -3.14 -9.67 -12.06
CA PRO A 135 -4.28 -10.12 -12.87
C PRO A 135 -5.07 -8.95 -13.47
N CYS A 136 -4.65 -7.72 -13.23
CA CYS A 136 -5.34 -6.51 -13.66
C CYS A 136 -4.32 -5.43 -14.03
N PRO A 137 -4.75 -4.32 -14.65
CA PRO A 137 -3.85 -3.19 -14.93
C PRO A 137 -3.16 -2.67 -13.69
N VAL A 138 -1.92 -2.25 -13.84
CA VAL A 138 -1.12 -1.66 -12.77
C VAL A 138 -0.72 -0.24 -13.16
N VAL A 139 -1.04 0.71 -12.31
CA VAL A 139 -0.66 2.10 -12.46
C VAL A 139 0.54 2.37 -11.56
N VAL A 140 1.65 2.74 -12.16
CA VAL A 140 2.88 3.03 -11.41
C VAL A 140 3.06 4.55 -11.32
N VAL A 141 3.13 5.06 -10.11
CA VAL A 141 3.21 6.50 -9.82
C VAL A 141 4.64 6.88 -9.47
N PRO A 142 5.27 7.83 -10.21
CA PRO A 142 6.62 8.27 -9.91
C PRO A 142 6.75 8.99 -8.57
#